data_803653f6f32f1e56f4e7175cd795e404
#
_entry.id   803653f6f32f1e56f4e7175cd795e404
#
_cell.length_a   1.000
_cell.length_b   1.000
_cell.length_c   1.000
_cell.angle_alpha   90.00
_cell.angle_beta   90.00
_cell.angle_gamma   90.00
#
_symmetry.space_group_name_H-M   'P 1'
#
loop_
_entity.id
_entity.type
_entity.pdbx_description
1 polymer ?
#
loop_
_entity_poly.entity_id
_entity_poly.type
_entity_poly.pdbx_seq_one_letter_code
_entity_poly.pdbx_strand_id
1 'polypeptide(L)'
;MNPGLSLIILKTKRMNKKELIQKVAIRSGMSQADVERVLNHITDTVRDSLHNEESVTLVGFGSFRVQERASRAGYNPSAGQKMQIPAKKIVKFRPGKALEI
;
A
#
# COMPACT_ATOMS: atom_id res chain seq x y z
N MET A 1 19.44 -23.84 -18.65
CA MET A 1 18.73 -22.69 -18.06
C MET A 1 18.42 -21.66 -19.12
N ASN A 2 17.22 -21.16 -19.16
CA ASN A 2 16.82 -20.17 -20.15
C ASN A 2 17.10 -18.76 -19.60
N PRO A 3 18.09 -18.03 -20.14
CA PRO A 3 18.44 -16.71 -19.61
C PRO A 3 17.31 -15.70 -19.81
N GLY A 4 16.50 -15.81 -20.86
CA GLY A 4 15.36 -14.94 -21.05
C GLY A 4 14.31 -15.11 -19.98
N LEU A 5 14.03 -16.34 -19.59
CA LEU A 5 13.10 -16.63 -18.51
C LEU A 5 13.61 -16.10 -17.17
N SER A 6 14.91 -16.25 -16.92
CA SER A 6 15.52 -15.71 -15.69
C SER A 6 15.38 -14.21 -15.62
N LEU A 7 15.58 -13.50 -16.73
CA LEU A 7 15.41 -12.05 -16.79
C LEU A 7 13.97 -11.64 -16.50
N ILE A 8 13.00 -12.36 -17.04
CA ILE A 8 11.58 -12.10 -16.80
C ILE A 8 11.27 -12.28 -15.30
N ILE A 9 11.77 -13.34 -14.70
CA ILE A 9 11.57 -13.62 -13.28
C ILE A 9 12.17 -12.48 -12.42
N LEU A 10 13.38 -12.03 -12.77
CA LEU A 10 14.02 -10.94 -12.04
C LEU A 10 13.23 -9.64 -12.13
N LYS A 11 12.65 -9.32 -13.30
CA LYS A 11 11.83 -8.13 -13.48
C LYS A 11 10.54 -8.17 -12.67
N THR A 12 10.02 -9.37 -12.43
CA THR A 12 8.77 -9.54 -11.69
C THR A 12 9.00 -10.00 -10.26
N LYS A 13 10.23 -9.95 -9.79
CA LYS A 13 10.55 -10.35 -8.42
C LYS A 13 9.76 -9.51 -7.44
N ARG A 14 9.13 -10.18 -6.49
CA ARG A 14 8.36 -9.53 -5.44
C ARG A 14 9.07 -9.70 -4.12
N MET A 15 9.10 -8.63 -3.35
CA MET A 15 9.57 -8.67 -1.97
C MET A 15 8.36 -8.74 -1.06
N ASN A 16 8.29 -9.77 -0.23
CA ASN A 16 7.22 -9.88 0.75
C ASN A 16 7.64 -9.24 2.07
N LYS A 17 6.72 -9.22 3.03
CA LYS A 17 6.96 -8.64 4.35
C LYS A 17 8.16 -9.29 5.05
N LYS A 18 8.28 -10.59 4.97
CA LYS A 18 9.38 -11.33 5.61
C LYS A 18 10.73 -10.93 5.03
N GLU A 19 10.82 -10.82 3.73
CA GLU A 19 12.07 -10.40 3.07
C GLU A 19 12.42 -8.95 3.41
N LEU A 20 11.41 -8.08 3.47
CA LEU A 20 11.61 -6.70 3.86
C LEU A 20 12.19 -6.62 5.27
N ILE A 21 11.63 -7.38 6.21
CA ILE A 21 12.11 -7.44 7.59
C ILE A 21 13.57 -7.89 7.64
N GLN A 22 13.91 -8.94 6.89
CA GLN A 22 15.28 -9.44 6.83
C GLN A 22 16.26 -8.38 6.34
N LYS A 23 15.91 -7.68 5.26
CA LYS A 23 16.77 -6.65 4.69
C LYS A 23 16.93 -5.45 5.62
N VAL A 24 15.86 -5.03 6.26
CA VAL A 24 15.92 -3.91 7.20
C VAL A 24 16.74 -4.29 8.44
N ALA A 25 16.59 -5.52 8.91
CA ALA A 25 17.39 -6.00 10.04
C ALA A 25 18.90 -5.92 9.74
N ILE A 26 19.29 -6.32 8.54
CA ILE A 26 20.69 -6.24 8.11
C ILE A 26 21.16 -4.79 8.05
N ARG A 27 20.38 -3.91 7.46
CA ARG A 27 20.75 -2.50 7.30
C ARG A 27 20.81 -1.74 8.62
N SER A 28 19.92 -2.06 9.54
CA SER A 28 19.79 -1.31 10.80
C SER A 28 20.62 -1.89 11.95
N GLY A 29 21.09 -3.13 11.79
CA GLY A 29 21.74 -3.83 12.89
C GLY A 29 20.77 -4.31 13.97
N MET A 30 19.46 -4.26 13.70
CA MET A 30 18.43 -4.72 14.62
C MET A 30 18.11 -6.19 14.37
N SER A 31 17.54 -6.83 15.38
CA SER A 31 17.03 -8.19 15.20
C SER A 31 15.80 -8.19 14.30
N GLN A 32 15.54 -9.31 13.64
CA GLN A 32 14.33 -9.45 12.82
C GLN A 32 13.08 -9.30 13.66
N ALA A 33 13.07 -9.80 14.88
CA ALA A 33 11.93 -9.66 15.79
C ALA A 33 11.62 -8.21 16.11
N ASP A 34 12.66 -7.41 16.36
CA ASP A 34 12.49 -5.98 16.65
C ASP A 34 11.99 -5.22 15.41
N VAL A 35 12.56 -5.52 14.24
CA VAL A 35 12.13 -4.91 12.99
C VAL A 35 10.65 -5.23 12.71
N GLU A 36 10.26 -6.48 12.89
CA GLU A 36 8.87 -6.89 12.69
C GLU A 36 7.93 -6.14 13.62
N ARG A 37 8.31 -6.01 14.90
CA ARG A 37 7.50 -5.29 15.87
C ARG A 37 7.34 -3.83 15.48
N VAL A 38 8.42 -3.17 15.11
CA VAL A 38 8.38 -1.77 14.69
C VAL A 38 7.57 -1.60 13.41
N LEU A 39 7.76 -2.49 12.44
CA LEU A 39 7.02 -2.44 11.20
C LEU A 39 5.51 -2.60 11.43
N ASN A 40 5.12 -3.52 12.30
CA ASN A 40 3.71 -3.70 12.63
C ASN A 40 3.12 -2.46 13.30
N HIS A 41 3.88 -1.80 14.17
CA HIS A 41 3.44 -0.53 14.78
C HIS A 41 3.30 0.57 13.74
N ILE A 42 4.22 0.64 12.78
CA ILE A 42 4.14 1.64 11.71
C ILE A 42 2.89 1.43 10.87
N THR A 43 2.66 0.21 10.41
CA THR A 43 1.50 -0.08 9.55
C THR A 43 0.19 0.10 10.30
N ASP A 44 0.13 -0.29 11.57
CA ASP A 44 -1.06 -0.11 12.39
C ASP A 44 -1.35 1.37 12.64
N THR A 45 -0.31 2.16 12.91
CA THR A 45 -0.45 3.60 13.14
C THR A 45 -0.93 4.31 11.87
N VAL A 46 -0.36 3.95 10.72
CA VAL A 46 -0.80 4.51 9.44
C VAL A 46 -2.26 4.17 9.19
N ARG A 47 -2.64 2.91 9.42
CA ARG A 47 -4.03 2.48 9.24
C ARG A 47 -4.98 3.28 10.13
N ASP A 48 -4.64 3.42 11.41
CA ASP A 48 -5.49 4.14 12.35
C ASP A 48 -5.63 5.62 11.98
N SER A 49 -4.55 6.26 11.56
CA SER A 49 -4.59 7.64 11.09
C SER A 49 -5.50 7.80 9.89
N LEU A 50 -5.40 6.89 8.92
CA LEU A 50 -6.25 6.94 7.74
C LEU A 50 -7.71 6.66 8.06
N HIS A 51 -8.00 5.79 9.04
CA HIS A 51 -9.37 5.57 9.50
C HIS A 51 -9.96 6.82 10.16
N ASN A 52 -9.11 7.66 10.75
CA ASN A 52 -9.51 8.95 11.32
C ASN A 52 -9.44 10.08 10.30
N GLU A 53 -9.29 9.77 9.03
CA GLU A 53 -9.22 10.73 7.92
C GLU A 53 -8.01 11.66 8.01
N GLU A 54 -6.96 11.22 8.70
CA GLU A 54 -5.70 11.95 8.74
C GLU A 54 -4.78 11.48 7.62
N SER A 55 -4.19 12.43 6.90
CA SER A 55 -3.16 12.12 5.91
C SER A 55 -1.86 11.76 6.61
N VAL A 56 -1.11 10.84 6.03
CA VAL A 56 0.22 10.48 6.52
C VAL A 56 1.23 10.77 5.43
N THR A 57 2.13 11.70 5.71
CA THR A 57 3.19 12.07 4.76
C THR A 57 4.55 11.67 5.31
N LEU A 58 5.26 10.84 4.55
CA LEU A 58 6.63 10.46 4.86
C LEU A 58 7.53 11.21 3.87
N VAL A 59 8.15 12.28 4.37
CA VAL A 59 8.99 13.14 3.54
C VAL A 59 10.08 12.32 2.87
N GLY A 60 10.20 12.45 1.54
CA GLY A 60 11.18 11.70 0.77
C GLY A 60 10.69 10.31 0.33
N PHE A 61 9.55 9.85 0.83
CA PHE A 61 9.00 8.55 0.46
C PHE A 61 7.69 8.69 -0.30
N GLY A 62 6.69 9.28 0.33
CA GLY A 62 5.38 9.44 -0.28
C GLY A 62 4.33 9.81 0.74
N SER A 63 3.11 9.90 0.31
CA SER A 63 2.00 10.23 1.20
C SER A 63 0.82 9.30 0.98
N PHE A 64 0.16 9.00 2.08
CA PHE A 64 -1.11 8.28 2.11
C PHE A 64 -2.20 9.26 2.45
N ARG A 65 -3.30 9.19 1.73
CA ARG A 65 -4.46 10.05 2.02
C ARG A 65 -5.74 9.29 1.76
N VAL A 66 -6.79 9.74 2.42
CA VAL A 66 -8.13 9.20 2.21
C VAL A 66 -8.83 10.09 1.19
N GLN A 67 -9.41 9.46 0.21
CA GLN A 67 -10.24 10.12 -0.79
C GLN A 67 -11.63 9.54 -0.70
N GLU A 68 -12.63 10.41 -0.62
CA GLU A 68 -14.01 9.98 -0.62
C GLU A 68 -14.55 9.97 -2.05
N ARG A 69 -15.07 8.82 -2.44
CA ARG A 69 -15.79 8.72 -3.69
C ARG A 69 -17.26 8.99 -3.42
N ALA A 70 -17.80 10.03 -4.03
CA ALA A 70 -19.19 10.41 -3.84
C ALA A 70 -20.13 9.27 -4.28
N SER A 71 -21.28 9.22 -3.64
CA SER A 71 -22.34 8.30 -4.06
C SER A 71 -22.80 8.66 -5.48
N ARG A 72 -23.21 7.66 -6.21
CA ARG A 72 -23.71 7.85 -7.57
C ARG A 72 -24.81 6.87 -7.88
N ALA A 73 -25.68 7.25 -8.82
CA ALA A 73 -26.69 6.34 -9.33
C ALA A 73 -26.03 5.33 -10.27
N GLY A 74 -26.35 4.07 -10.07
CA GLY A 74 -25.92 3.00 -10.95
C GLY A 74 -27.15 2.34 -11.58
N TYR A 75 -26.89 1.40 -12.46
CA TYR A 75 -27.93 0.64 -13.12
C TYR A 75 -27.59 -0.85 -13.02
N ASN A 76 -28.59 -1.63 -12.58
CA ASN A 76 -28.46 -3.07 -12.52
C ASN A 76 -29.20 -3.69 -13.70
N PRO A 77 -28.48 -4.13 -14.74
CA PRO A 77 -29.12 -4.71 -15.93
C PRO A 77 -29.93 -5.98 -15.61
N SER A 78 -29.47 -6.76 -14.64
CA SER A 78 -30.14 -8.01 -14.26
C SER A 78 -31.49 -7.77 -13.63
N ALA A 79 -31.63 -6.73 -12.83
CA ALA A 79 -32.88 -6.36 -12.17
C ALA A 79 -33.68 -5.32 -12.95
N GLY A 80 -33.06 -4.67 -13.94
CA GLY A 80 -33.68 -3.60 -14.70
C GLY A 80 -33.98 -2.36 -13.87
N GLN A 81 -33.24 -2.14 -12.79
CA GLN A 81 -33.48 -1.07 -11.85
C GLN A 81 -32.23 -0.23 -11.64
N LYS A 82 -32.45 1.05 -11.40
CA LYS A 82 -31.37 1.95 -10.98
C LYS A 82 -30.96 1.62 -9.55
N MET A 83 -29.66 1.63 -9.33
CA MET A 83 -29.08 1.42 -8.00
C MET A 83 -28.35 2.65 -7.57
N GLN A 84 -28.41 2.94 -6.26
CA GLN A 84 -27.57 3.96 -5.66
C GLN A 84 -26.28 3.30 -5.21
N ILE A 85 -25.14 3.73 -5.77
CA ILE A 85 -23.82 3.28 -5.34
C ILE A 85 -23.42 4.20 -4.19
N PRO A 86 -23.26 3.68 -2.96
CA PRO A 86 -22.95 4.53 -1.82
C PRO A 86 -21.58 5.17 -1.92
N ALA A 87 -21.40 6.27 -1.21
CA ALA A 87 -20.10 6.89 -1.05
C ALA A 87 -19.14 5.90 -0.40
N LYS A 88 -17.89 5.93 -0.82
CA LYS A 88 -16.87 5.03 -0.32
C LYS A 88 -15.58 5.80 -0.08
N LYS A 89 -14.95 5.54 1.06
CA LYS A 89 -13.62 6.08 1.33
C LYS A 89 -12.58 5.12 0.81
N ILE A 90 -11.61 5.66 0.08
CA ILE A 90 -10.52 4.88 -0.46
C ILE A 90 -9.19 5.50 -0.05
N VAL A 91 -8.20 4.65 0.14
CA VAL A 91 -6.85 5.09 0.47
C VAL A 91 -6.07 5.25 -0.83
N LYS A 92 -5.45 6.41 -1.01
CA LYS A 92 -4.57 6.69 -2.14
C LYS A 92 -3.15 6.90 -1.65
N PHE A 93 -2.20 6.30 -2.36
CA PHE A 93 -0.79 6.52 -2.12
C PHE A 93 -0.22 7.34 -3.26
N ARG A 94 0.50 8.41 -2.91
CA ARG A 94 1.23 9.24 -3.87
C ARG A 94 2.72 9.10 -3.60
N PRO A 95 3.49 8.53 -4.52
CA PRO A 95 4.93 8.41 -4.33
C PRO A 95 5.61 9.77 -4.33
N GLY A 96 6.60 9.92 -3.47
CA GLY A 96 7.45 11.09 -3.44
C GLY A 96 8.57 10.99 -4.48
N LYS A 97 9.36 12.05 -4.58
CA LYS A 97 10.47 12.09 -5.56
C LYS A 97 11.45 10.94 -5.40
N ALA A 98 11.70 10.51 -4.17
CA ALA A 98 12.66 9.44 -3.92
C ALA A 98 12.22 8.09 -4.52
N LEU A 99 10.93 7.92 -4.82
CA LEU A 99 10.40 6.71 -5.43
C LEU A 99 10.25 6.83 -6.95
N GLU A 100 10.53 7.99 -7.52
CA GLU A 100 10.52 8.15 -8.98
C GLU A 100 11.75 7.47 -9.56
N ILE A 101 11.52 6.70 -10.61
CA ILE A 101 12.58 5.93 -11.26
C ILE A 101 12.82 6.48 -12.66
#